data_18bd919bdebf069849f31b80bf6de041
#
_entry.id   18bd919bdebf069849f31b80bf6de041
#
_cell.length_a   1.000
_cell.length_b   1.000
_cell.length_c   1.000
_cell.angle_alpha   90.00
_cell.angle_beta   90.00
_cell.angle_gamma   90.00
#
_symmetry.space_group_name_H-M   'P 1'
#
loop_
_entity.id
_entity.type
_entity.pdbx_description
1 polymer ?
#
loop_
_entity_poly.entity_id
_entity_poly.type
_entity_poly.pdbx_seq_one_letter_code
_entity_poly.pdbx_strand_id
1 'polypeptide(L)'
;MTLAVLAFQWIREIKFPRAKGCHSGPLTRKEGTVMHFFQRSLAAIAFSAVLPMASAEGIQLKPAWPGIKIDRPITLLSPADGTGRQFLVEQRGKVRILPSDQAGKETKTFLDLSDRKMEENQFEEGLIGFAFHPKYKENGRFYVCYSQQEPKRSIISEFKVSAADPDKADPASERILLEVPQPFWNHNSGNMLFAPDGLLFIAFGDGGKRDDPFRFAQNRFVYNGKIIRIDVDTRTGSRPYGIPSDNPFLKQEAVLPEIYAYGLRNPWGLSIDKATGLFWCADVGQDIWEEIDLIQKGGNYGWSWREGAQPFVIRQDPAPADAKFIDPIHQYDHSQGLSITGGFVYHGKALPDLAGKYLYGDFANGRIWALNYDHAAGKVVDNTQLFQAPLDAKGQATFKPTAFVEDAQGEPVMLDWNGSIQRFTSK
;
A
#
# COMPACT_ATOMS: atom_id res chain seq x y z
N MET A 1 -25.46 4.04 -20.43
CA MET A 1 -25.27 4.32 -19.00
C MET A 1 -24.24 3.34 -18.49
N THR A 2 -23.06 3.80 -18.12
CA THR A 2 -21.93 2.97 -17.69
C THR A 2 -22.20 2.39 -16.30
N LEU A 3 -21.71 1.19 -16.02
CA LEU A 3 -21.78 0.50 -14.70
C LEU A 3 -21.33 1.39 -13.51
N ALA A 4 -20.44 2.34 -13.74
CA ALA A 4 -20.04 3.34 -12.73
C ALA A 4 -21.19 4.25 -12.26
N VAL A 5 -22.17 4.55 -13.11
CA VAL A 5 -23.34 5.37 -12.75
C VAL A 5 -24.29 4.60 -11.84
N LEU A 6 -24.40 3.28 -12.02
CA LEU A 6 -25.20 2.40 -11.17
C LEU A 6 -24.61 2.26 -9.76
N ALA A 7 -23.27 2.21 -9.62
CA ALA A 7 -22.62 2.20 -8.31
C ALA A 7 -22.84 3.50 -7.53
N PHE A 8 -22.85 4.65 -8.19
CA PHE A 8 -23.15 5.94 -7.57
C PHE A 8 -24.61 6.07 -7.11
N GLN A 9 -25.54 5.49 -7.84
CA GLN A 9 -26.95 5.47 -7.45
C GLN A 9 -27.20 4.58 -6.24
N TRP A 10 -26.51 3.44 -6.15
CA TRP A 10 -26.66 2.48 -5.05
C TRP A 10 -26.22 3.05 -3.69
N ILE A 11 -25.14 3.84 -3.64
CA ILE A 11 -24.66 4.50 -2.41
C ILE A 11 -25.63 5.59 -1.91
N ARG A 12 -26.40 6.23 -2.79
CA ARG A 12 -27.39 7.26 -2.41
C ARG A 12 -28.65 6.70 -1.76
N GLU A 13 -28.97 5.43 -1.96
CA GLU A 13 -30.24 4.82 -1.49
C GLU A 13 -30.10 4.09 -0.15
N ILE A 14 -28.92 3.98 0.44
CA ILE A 14 -28.74 3.36 1.76
C ILE A 14 -29.25 4.32 2.85
N LYS A 15 -30.52 4.14 3.24
CA LYS A 15 -31.09 4.79 4.42
C LYS A 15 -30.70 4.01 5.68
N PHE A 16 -29.88 4.59 6.54
CA PHE A 16 -29.54 4.02 7.84
C PHE A 16 -30.76 3.98 8.76
N PRO A 17 -31.07 2.85 9.42
CA PRO A 17 -32.08 2.82 10.46
C PRO A 17 -31.59 3.62 11.70
N ARG A 18 -32.37 4.58 12.15
CA ARG A 18 -32.13 5.30 13.41
C ARG A 18 -32.25 4.32 14.58
N ALA A 19 -31.22 4.24 15.41
CA ALA A 19 -31.23 3.49 16.65
C ALA A 19 -32.33 4.04 17.59
N LYS A 20 -33.30 3.19 17.93
CA LYS A 20 -34.27 3.48 19.00
C LYS A 20 -33.57 3.25 20.34
N GLY A 21 -33.71 4.22 21.25
CA GLY A 21 -33.11 4.21 22.57
C GLY A 21 -33.52 3.00 23.41
N CYS A 22 -32.56 2.41 24.08
CA CYS A 22 -32.77 1.41 25.13
C CYS A 22 -32.98 2.12 26.47
N HIS A 23 -34.14 1.88 27.08
CA HIS A 23 -34.44 2.23 28.49
C HIS A 23 -33.70 1.28 29.42
N SER A 24 -33.03 1.86 30.42
CA SER A 24 -32.39 1.14 31.53
C SER A 24 -33.44 0.73 32.61
N GLY A 25 -33.54 -0.54 32.86
CA GLY A 25 -34.23 -1.11 34.00
C GLY A 25 -33.28 -1.96 34.88
N PRO A 26 -33.45 -2.01 36.21
CA PRO A 26 -32.47 -2.60 37.12
C PRO A 26 -32.54 -4.13 37.16
N LEU A 27 -31.38 -4.78 37.08
CA LEU A 27 -31.22 -6.24 37.22
C LEU A 27 -31.03 -6.63 38.69
N THR A 28 -31.97 -7.43 39.20
CA THR A 28 -31.86 -8.13 40.48
C THR A 28 -31.03 -9.40 40.35
N ARG A 29 -30.10 -9.58 41.27
CA ARG A 29 -29.19 -10.73 41.42
C ARG A 29 -29.95 -11.96 41.92
N LYS A 30 -29.84 -13.11 41.25
CA LYS A 30 -30.16 -14.43 41.82
C LYS A 30 -28.95 -15.34 41.68
N GLU A 31 -28.48 -15.82 42.84
CA GLU A 31 -27.46 -16.87 42.95
C GLU A 31 -28.03 -18.21 42.55
N GLY A 32 -27.30 -18.97 41.79
CA GLY A 32 -27.63 -20.34 41.42
C GLY A 32 -26.36 -21.13 41.13
N THR A 33 -26.10 -22.07 42.00
CA THR A 33 -25.03 -23.08 42.00
C THR A 33 -24.96 -23.85 40.69
N VAL A 34 -23.80 -23.94 40.06
CA VAL A 34 -23.53 -24.83 38.90
C VAL A 34 -22.34 -25.72 39.17
N MET A 35 -22.61 -26.97 39.09
CA MET A 35 -21.74 -28.14 39.28
C MET A 35 -20.71 -28.29 38.14
N HIS A 36 -19.48 -28.65 38.49
CA HIS A 36 -18.38 -28.95 37.60
C HIS A 36 -18.59 -30.16 36.68
N PHE A 37 -18.39 -30.00 35.39
CA PHE A 37 -17.97 -31.08 34.48
C PHE A 37 -16.67 -30.69 33.82
N PHE A 38 -15.57 -31.34 34.24
CA PHE A 38 -14.28 -31.27 33.57
C PHE A 38 -14.29 -32.25 32.40
N GLN A 39 -14.30 -31.77 31.17
CA GLN A 39 -13.89 -32.54 30.03
C GLN A 39 -12.55 -31.97 29.50
N ARG A 40 -11.51 -32.78 29.64
CA ARG A 40 -10.16 -32.47 29.16
C ARG A 40 -10.14 -32.65 27.63
N SER A 41 -10.10 -31.55 26.89
CA SER A 41 -9.67 -31.53 25.49
C SER A 41 -8.21 -31.13 25.45
N LEU A 42 -7.33 -32.09 25.07
CA LEU A 42 -5.94 -31.82 24.74
C LEU A 42 -5.94 -31.08 23.40
N ALA A 43 -5.84 -29.77 23.42
CA ALA A 43 -5.45 -28.99 22.24
C ALA A 43 -3.94 -29.07 22.12
N ALA A 44 -3.44 -29.67 21.03
CA ALA A 44 -2.04 -29.62 20.67
C ALA A 44 -1.67 -28.16 20.33
N ILE A 45 -0.96 -27.51 21.24
CA ILE A 45 -0.36 -26.22 21.00
C ILE A 45 0.86 -26.47 20.10
N ALA A 46 0.72 -26.15 18.82
CA ALA A 46 1.86 -26.08 17.93
C ALA A 46 2.74 -24.90 18.40
N PHE A 47 3.85 -25.20 19.03
CA PHE A 47 4.90 -24.25 19.31
C PHE A 47 5.51 -23.84 17.96
N SER A 48 5.09 -22.69 17.43
CA SER A 48 5.87 -22.00 16.41
C SER A 48 7.20 -21.63 17.05
N ALA A 49 8.27 -22.23 16.59
CA ALA A 49 9.63 -21.88 17.01
C ALA A 49 9.87 -20.40 16.65
N VAL A 50 9.87 -19.54 17.65
CA VAL A 50 10.37 -18.16 17.52
C VAL A 50 11.87 -18.30 17.28
N LEU A 51 12.28 -18.16 16.03
CA LEU A 51 13.70 -18.04 15.69
C LEU A 51 14.25 -16.80 16.40
N PRO A 52 15.45 -16.89 17.02
CA PRO A 52 16.05 -15.71 17.67
C PRO A 52 16.27 -14.64 16.61
N MET A 53 15.72 -13.44 16.83
CA MET A 53 15.99 -12.27 16.00
C MET A 53 17.46 -11.91 16.11
N ALA A 54 18.24 -12.21 15.08
CA ALA A 54 19.58 -11.69 14.94
C ALA A 54 19.48 -10.18 14.64
N SER A 55 20.04 -9.34 15.52
CA SER A 55 20.28 -7.93 15.21
C SER A 55 21.42 -7.86 14.22
N ALA A 56 21.20 -7.29 13.03
CA ALA A 56 22.29 -7.03 12.09
C ALA A 56 23.20 -5.94 12.69
N GLU A 57 24.33 -6.36 13.20
CA GLU A 57 25.41 -5.43 13.53
C GLU A 57 25.90 -4.81 12.23
N GLY A 58 25.67 -3.51 12.01
CA GLY A 58 26.33 -2.82 10.91
C GLY A 58 25.52 -1.82 10.12
N ILE A 59 24.20 -1.72 10.27
CA ILE A 59 23.38 -0.74 9.56
C ILE A 59 23.02 0.45 10.44
N GLN A 60 23.12 1.66 9.88
CA GLN A 60 22.63 2.89 10.50
C GLN A 60 21.85 3.74 9.48
N LEU A 61 20.98 4.60 9.99
CA LEU A 61 20.26 5.58 9.21
C LEU A 61 20.94 6.94 9.32
N LYS A 62 21.16 7.60 8.18
CA LYS A 62 21.70 8.96 8.12
C LYS A 62 20.75 9.86 7.36
N PRO A 63 20.50 11.11 7.81
CA PRO A 63 19.67 12.05 7.06
C PRO A 63 20.22 12.29 5.65
N ALA A 64 19.35 12.15 4.65
CA ALA A 64 19.59 12.63 3.30
C ALA A 64 18.82 13.95 3.11
N TRP A 65 19.38 14.92 2.41
CA TRP A 65 18.84 16.28 2.25
C TRP A 65 18.41 16.95 3.57
N PRO A 66 19.28 17.04 4.58
CA PRO A 66 18.90 17.52 5.93
C PRO A 66 18.49 18.99 5.95
N GLY A 67 18.80 19.76 4.90
CA GLY A 67 18.43 21.18 4.77
C GLY A 67 17.05 21.42 4.18
N ILE A 68 16.33 20.38 3.76
CA ILE A 68 15.03 20.50 3.11
C ILE A 68 13.90 20.23 4.09
N LYS A 69 12.96 21.16 4.18
CA LYS A 69 11.70 20.93 4.90
C LYS A 69 10.78 20.06 4.03
N ILE A 70 10.45 18.88 4.53
CA ILE A 70 9.61 17.88 3.87
C ILE A 70 8.29 17.77 4.64
N ASP A 71 7.18 17.58 3.92
CA ASP A 71 5.86 17.46 4.52
C ASP A 71 5.20 16.15 4.10
N ARG A 72 5.14 15.18 5.02
CA ARG A 72 4.50 13.87 4.83
C ARG A 72 4.89 13.21 3.49
N PRO A 73 6.15 12.77 3.34
CA PRO A 73 6.61 12.17 2.10
C PRO A 73 5.93 10.81 1.89
N ILE A 74 5.53 10.54 0.65
CA ILE A 74 4.84 9.31 0.24
C ILE A 74 5.77 8.41 -0.56
N THR A 75 6.50 8.98 -1.53
CA THR A 75 7.47 8.23 -2.32
C THR A 75 8.54 9.15 -2.90
N LEU A 76 9.65 8.57 -3.30
CA LEU A 76 10.74 9.21 -4.02
C LEU A 76 11.05 8.39 -5.27
N LEU A 77 11.12 9.04 -6.43
CA LEU A 77 11.25 8.39 -7.72
C LEU A 77 12.24 9.10 -8.61
N SER A 78 12.94 8.34 -9.45
CA SER A 78 13.76 8.87 -10.52
C SER A 78 13.22 8.36 -11.85
N PRO A 79 12.87 9.24 -12.82
CA PRO A 79 12.48 8.79 -14.14
C PRO A 79 13.68 8.15 -14.88
N ALA A 80 13.41 7.18 -15.74
CA ALA A 80 14.42 6.55 -16.58
C ALA A 80 14.78 7.43 -17.79
N ASP A 81 15.02 8.75 -17.56
CA ASP A 81 15.33 9.72 -18.60
C ASP A 81 16.83 10.04 -18.72
N GLY A 82 17.64 9.48 -17.84
CA GLY A 82 19.09 9.68 -17.79
C GLY A 82 19.53 10.96 -17.08
N THR A 83 18.61 11.75 -16.50
CA THR A 83 18.94 13.00 -15.80
C THR A 83 19.37 12.80 -14.35
N GLY A 84 19.00 11.67 -13.73
CA GLY A 84 19.24 11.40 -12.31
C GLY A 84 18.44 12.29 -11.35
N ARG A 85 17.45 13.05 -11.85
CA ARG A 85 16.58 13.87 -10.99
C ARG A 85 15.78 12.98 -10.05
N GLN A 86 15.57 13.45 -8.84
CA GLN A 86 14.76 12.76 -7.83
C GLN A 86 13.52 13.56 -7.48
N PHE A 87 12.38 12.93 -7.62
CA PHE A 87 11.05 13.53 -7.45
C PHE A 87 10.45 13.03 -6.15
N LEU A 88 10.32 13.93 -5.18
CA LEU A 88 9.69 13.68 -3.89
C LEU A 88 8.20 13.98 -3.98
N VAL A 89 7.38 12.99 -3.70
CA VAL A 89 5.92 13.11 -3.63
C VAL A 89 5.50 13.35 -2.19
N GLU A 90 4.77 14.43 -1.95
CA GLU A 90 4.23 14.77 -0.65
C GLU A 90 2.70 14.60 -0.62
N GLN A 91 2.18 14.05 0.45
CA GLN A 91 0.77 13.68 0.59
C GLN A 91 -0.20 14.85 0.29
N ARG A 92 0.20 16.08 0.65
CA ARG A 92 -0.64 17.27 0.47
C ARG A 92 -0.67 17.81 -0.95
N GLY A 93 -0.30 16.99 -1.93
CA GLY A 93 -0.51 17.25 -3.35
C GLY A 93 0.70 17.83 -4.09
N LYS A 94 1.88 17.93 -3.46
CA LYS A 94 3.07 18.45 -4.12
C LYS A 94 4.01 17.35 -4.56
N VAL A 95 4.57 17.54 -5.76
CA VAL A 95 5.72 16.78 -6.24
C VAL A 95 6.86 17.76 -6.41
N ARG A 96 7.98 17.52 -5.74
CA ARG A 96 9.17 18.39 -5.78
C ARG A 96 10.36 17.67 -6.34
N ILE A 97 11.19 18.38 -7.12
CA ILE A 97 12.49 17.92 -7.54
C ILE A 97 13.50 18.30 -6.47
N LEU A 98 14.18 17.30 -5.91
CA LEU A 98 15.23 17.50 -4.93
C LEU A 98 16.52 18.00 -5.63
N PRO A 99 17.35 18.80 -4.94
CA PRO A 99 18.65 19.19 -5.47
C PRO A 99 19.56 17.96 -5.64
N SER A 100 20.38 17.95 -6.68
CA SER A 100 21.38 16.89 -6.90
C SER A 100 22.44 16.86 -5.79
N ASP A 101 22.81 18.04 -5.28
CA ASP A 101 23.62 18.14 -4.04
C ASP A 101 22.74 17.94 -2.81
N GLN A 102 23.01 16.90 -2.04
CA GLN A 102 22.27 16.61 -0.80
C GLN A 102 22.43 17.66 0.30
N ALA A 103 23.45 18.52 0.23
CA ALA A 103 23.58 19.68 1.12
C ALA A 103 22.72 20.88 0.67
N GLY A 104 22.14 20.82 -0.53
CA GLY A 104 21.23 21.83 -1.09
C GLY A 104 19.99 22.02 -0.23
N LYS A 105 19.47 23.26 -0.22
CA LYS A 105 18.31 23.65 0.63
C LYS A 105 17.09 24.01 -0.20
N GLU A 106 17.19 24.06 -1.53
CA GLU A 106 16.12 24.51 -2.40
C GLU A 106 15.60 23.36 -3.27
N THR A 107 14.30 23.29 -3.41
CA THR A 107 13.62 22.33 -4.28
C THR A 107 12.86 23.09 -5.37
N LYS A 108 12.60 22.44 -6.50
CA LYS A 108 11.68 22.95 -7.52
C LYS A 108 10.34 22.23 -7.40
N THR A 109 9.24 22.98 -7.46
CA THR A 109 7.91 22.37 -7.56
C THR A 109 7.66 21.89 -8.97
N PHE A 110 7.52 20.57 -9.13
CA PHE A 110 7.21 19.93 -10.41
C PHE A 110 5.70 19.91 -10.68
N LEU A 111 4.90 19.50 -9.69
CA LEU A 111 3.44 19.45 -9.76
C LEU A 111 2.87 19.98 -8.43
N ASP A 112 1.79 20.73 -8.49
CA ASP A 112 1.03 21.15 -7.32
C ASP A 112 -0.47 20.90 -7.54
N LEU A 113 -1.04 19.98 -6.76
CA LEU A 113 -2.45 19.60 -6.76
C LEU A 113 -3.14 20.03 -5.45
N SER A 114 -2.55 20.93 -4.67
CA SER A 114 -3.10 21.35 -3.37
C SER A 114 -4.47 22.04 -3.48
N ASP A 115 -4.86 22.49 -4.68
CA ASP A 115 -6.18 23.05 -4.99
C ASP A 115 -7.30 22.02 -5.19
N ARG A 116 -6.97 20.71 -5.20
CA ARG A 116 -7.89 19.62 -5.59
C ARG A 116 -8.85 19.16 -4.49
N LYS A 117 -9.09 19.98 -3.44
CA LYS A 117 -9.98 19.66 -2.31
C LYS A 117 -9.65 18.31 -1.65
N MET A 118 -8.38 18.06 -1.41
CA MET A 118 -7.93 16.91 -0.63
C MET A 118 -8.20 17.16 0.86
N GLU A 119 -8.45 16.10 1.63
CA GLU A 119 -8.56 16.21 3.07
C GLU A 119 -7.15 16.20 3.70
N GLU A 120 -6.76 17.34 4.29
CA GLU A 120 -5.40 17.54 4.77
C GLU A 120 -5.08 16.87 6.12
N ASN A 121 -6.11 16.49 6.88
CA ASN A 121 -5.96 16.01 8.25
C ASN A 121 -5.94 14.49 8.36
N GLN A 122 -6.27 13.77 7.29
CA GLN A 122 -6.31 12.32 7.29
C GLN A 122 -4.95 11.71 6.91
N PHE A 123 -4.70 10.49 7.37
CA PHE A 123 -3.43 9.79 7.14
C PHE A 123 -3.35 9.17 5.73
N GLU A 124 -4.47 8.76 5.15
CA GLU A 124 -4.51 7.97 3.92
C GLU A 124 -5.25 8.68 2.77
N GLU A 125 -5.52 9.98 2.91
CA GLU A 125 -6.05 10.83 1.85
C GLU A 125 -4.98 11.81 1.36
N GLY A 126 -5.08 12.27 0.13
CA GLY A 126 -4.11 13.16 -0.50
C GLY A 126 -3.53 12.58 -1.78
N LEU A 127 -2.35 13.04 -2.17
CA LEU A 127 -1.57 12.49 -3.27
C LEU A 127 -0.78 11.27 -2.76
N ILE A 128 -1.25 10.07 -3.09
CA ILE A 128 -0.76 8.82 -2.49
C ILE A 128 0.01 7.96 -3.51
N GLY A 129 -0.25 8.13 -4.81
CA GLY A 129 0.41 7.36 -5.85
C GLY A 129 1.03 8.23 -6.92
N PHE A 130 2.19 7.80 -7.42
CA PHE A 130 2.88 8.45 -8.52
C PHE A 130 3.71 7.42 -9.30
N ALA A 131 3.67 7.48 -10.63
CA ALA A 131 4.51 6.65 -11.48
C ALA A 131 4.87 7.38 -12.77
N PHE A 132 6.14 7.37 -13.16
CA PHE A 132 6.56 7.80 -14.49
C PHE A 132 6.24 6.71 -15.52
N HIS A 133 5.79 7.11 -16.71
CA HIS A 133 5.68 6.19 -17.84
C HIS A 133 7.05 5.57 -18.16
N PRO A 134 7.15 4.28 -18.52
CA PRO A 134 8.43 3.66 -18.88
C PRO A 134 9.21 4.41 -20.00
N LYS A 135 8.47 5.04 -20.92
CA LYS A 135 9.01 5.90 -21.98
C LYS A 135 8.88 7.40 -21.67
N TYR A 136 9.04 7.78 -20.37
CA TYR A 136 8.92 9.18 -19.95
C TYR A 136 9.83 10.12 -20.72
N LYS A 137 11.05 9.70 -21.02
CA LYS A 137 12.01 10.45 -21.82
C LYS A 137 11.46 10.88 -23.18
N GLU A 138 10.66 10.03 -23.83
CA GLU A 138 10.12 10.27 -25.15
C GLU A 138 8.77 10.98 -25.13
N ASN A 139 7.92 10.64 -24.14
CA ASN A 139 6.52 11.06 -24.14
C ASN A 139 6.13 12.04 -23.03
N GLY A 140 6.99 12.23 -22.02
CA GLY A 140 6.77 13.13 -20.90
C GLY A 140 5.57 12.77 -20.00
N ARG A 141 5.00 11.55 -20.13
CA ARG A 141 3.81 11.15 -19.37
C ARG A 141 4.15 10.61 -17.98
N PHE A 142 3.33 10.94 -17.01
CA PHE A 142 3.37 10.38 -15.68
C PHE A 142 1.94 10.27 -15.13
N TYR A 143 1.78 9.50 -14.07
CA TYR A 143 0.49 9.13 -13.50
C TYR A 143 0.47 9.43 -12.02
N VAL A 144 -0.69 9.85 -11.54
CA VAL A 144 -0.92 10.13 -10.12
C VAL A 144 -2.19 9.46 -9.63
N CYS A 145 -2.19 9.09 -8.36
CA CYS A 145 -3.41 8.76 -7.62
C CYS A 145 -3.56 9.76 -6.47
N TYR A 146 -4.68 10.47 -6.46
CA TYR A 146 -4.99 11.41 -5.40
C TYR A 146 -6.46 11.29 -4.95
N SER A 147 -6.72 11.57 -3.68
CA SER A 147 -8.08 11.63 -3.17
C SER A 147 -8.70 13.00 -3.39
N GLN A 148 -10.00 13.05 -3.58
CA GLN A 148 -10.77 14.28 -3.70
C GLN A 148 -12.09 14.14 -2.96
N GLN A 149 -12.52 15.23 -2.31
CA GLN A 149 -13.82 15.32 -1.64
C GLN A 149 -14.94 15.77 -2.59
N GLU A 150 -16.18 15.55 -2.19
CA GLU A 150 -17.41 16.06 -2.85
C GLU A 150 -17.62 15.62 -4.32
N PRO A 151 -17.81 14.32 -4.60
CA PRO A 151 -17.89 13.19 -3.70
C PRO A 151 -16.51 12.64 -3.36
N LYS A 152 -16.39 11.98 -2.19
CA LYS A 152 -15.15 11.34 -1.76
C LYS A 152 -14.79 10.20 -2.71
N ARG A 153 -13.59 10.27 -3.30
CA ARG A 153 -13.07 9.29 -4.26
C ARG A 153 -11.57 9.36 -4.42
N SER A 154 -10.97 8.28 -4.89
CA SER A 154 -9.62 8.27 -5.47
C SER A 154 -9.69 8.52 -6.96
N ILE A 155 -8.83 9.40 -7.47
CA ILE A 155 -8.73 9.76 -8.89
C ILE A 155 -7.37 9.31 -9.40
N ILE A 156 -7.38 8.57 -10.50
CA ILE A 156 -6.18 8.21 -11.26
C ILE A 156 -6.14 9.10 -12.50
N SER A 157 -5.08 9.91 -12.59
CA SER A 157 -4.89 10.84 -13.71
C SER A 157 -3.55 10.65 -14.39
N GLU A 158 -3.53 10.81 -15.71
CA GLU A 158 -2.35 11.03 -16.52
C GLU A 158 -2.08 12.52 -16.63
N PHE A 159 -0.80 12.90 -16.52
CA PHE A 159 -0.29 14.23 -16.81
C PHE A 159 0.89 14.15 -17.80
N LYS A 160 1.27 15.30 -18.32
CA LYS A 160 2.49 15.49 -19.10
C LYS A 160 3.40 16.51 -18.46
N VAL A 161 4.69 16.35 -18.71
CA VAL A 161 5.67 17.40 -18.45
C VAL A 161 5.40 18.59 -19.38
N SER A 162 5.67 19.81 -18.91
CA SER A 162 5.57 21.02 -19.73
C SER A 162 6.55 20.97 -20.90
N ALA A 163 6.09 21.36 -22.09
CA ALA A 163 6.94 21.47 -23.26
C ALA A 163 7.98 22.60 -23.13
N ALA A 164 7.73 23.60 -22.28
CA ALA A 164 8.60 24.74 -22.08
C ALA A 164 9.63 24.56 -20.96
N ASP A 165 9.34 23.70 -19.98
CA ASP A 165 10.18 23.52 -18.79
C ASP A 165 10.12 22.05 -18.33
N PRO A 166 11.21 21.27 -18.49
CA PRO A 166 11.24 19.87 -18.10
C PRO A 166 11.18 19.64 -16.58
N ASP A 167 11.31 20.71 -15.78
CA ASP A 167 11.18 20.68 -14.33
C ASP A 167 9.78 21.06 -13.85
N LYS A 168 8.79 21.16 -14.77
CA LYS A 168 7.39 21.44 -14.44
C LYS A 168 6.43 20.52 -15.17
N ALA A 169 5.40 20.09 -14.49
CA ALA A 169 4.24 19.47 -15.11
C ALA A 169 3.40 20.51 -15.86
N ASP A 170 2.63 20.09 -16.85
CA ASP A 170 1.56 20.89 -17.46
C ASP A 170 0.23 20.52 -16.77
N PRO A 171 -0.32 21.37 -15.88
CA PRO A 171 -1.58 21.07 -15.19
C PRO A 171 -2.77 20.96 -16.13
N ALA A 172 -2.74 21.65 -17.30
CA ALA A 172 -3.82 21.58 -18.29
C ALA A 172 -3.83 20.27 -19.08
N SER A 173 -2.77 19.48 -18.99
CA SER A 173 -2.66 18.16 -19.65
C SER A 173 -3.39 17.04 -18.91
N GLU A 174 -3.99 17.33 -17.76
CA GLU A 174 -4.65 16.29 -16.96
C GLU A 174 -5.71 15.52 -17.76
N ARG A 175 -5.58 14.21 -17.72
CA ARG A 175 -6.56 13.27 -18.28
C ARG A 175 -6.93 12.24 -17.23
N ILE A 176 -8.14 12.34 -16.70
CA ILE A 176 -8.66 11.37 -15.73
C ILE A 176 -8.82 10.02 -16.43
N LEU A 177 -8.23 8.98 -15.86
CA LEU A 177 -8.32 7.60 -16.31
C LEU A 177 -9.42 6.84 -15.56
N LEU A 178 -9.46 6.98 -14.25
CA LEU A 178 -10.35 6.21 -13.39
C LEU A 178 -10.72 7.01 -12.15
N GLU A 179 -11.97 6.86 -11.71
CA GLU A 179 -12.46 7.36 -10.44
C GLU A 179 -12.99 6.20 -9.61
N VAL A 180 -12.53 6.07 -8.36
CA VAL A 180 -12.93 5.00 -7.45
C VAL A 180 -13.60 5.61 -6.23
N PRO A 181 -14.91 5.40 -6.01
CA PRO A 181 -15.60 5.88 -4.81
C PRO A 181 -14.94 5.35 -3.53
N GLN A 182 -14.74 6.25 -2.56
CA GLN A 182 -14.17 5.90 -1.26
C GLN A 182 -15.20 6.20 -0.17
N PRO A 183 -15.70 5.18 0.54
CA PRO A 183 -16.73 5.39 1.56
C PRO A 183 -16.17 6.02 2.84
N PHE A 184 -14.87 5.80 3.14
CA PHE A 184 -14.22 6.27 4.35
C PHE A 184 -12.90 6.97 4.03
N TRP A 185 -12.25 7.54 5.04
CA TRP A 185 -10.99 8.27 4.93
C TRP A 185 -9.74 7.36 4.91
N ASN A 186 -9.89 6.11 5.28
CA ASN A 186 -8.81 5.15 5.41
C ASN A 186 -8.95 3.98 4.42
N HIS A 187 -7.89 3.18 4.26
CA HIS A 187 -7.74 2.11 3.28
C HIS A 187 -8.01 2.57 1.84
N ASN A 188 -7.59 3.77 1.53
CA ASN A 188 -7.70 4.29 0.17
C ASN A 188 -6.60 3.73 -0.73
N SER A 189 -5.41 3.45 -0.16
CA SER A 189 -4.22 3.04 -0.89
C SER A 189 -3.99 3.94 -2.14
N GLY A 190 -3.55 3.42 -3.25
CA GLY A 190 -3.33 4.20 -4.46
C GLY A 190 -1.89 4.11 -4.94
N ASN A 191 -1.06 3.31 -4.27
CA ASN A 191 0.28 2.99 -4.75
C ASN A 191 0.20 2.39 -6.15
N MET A 192 1.12 2.80 -7.02
CA MET A 192 1.13 2.39 -8.41
C MET A 192 2.54 2.20 -8.94
N LEU A 193 2.68 1.26 -9.86
CA LEU A 193 3.94 1.01 -10.54
C LEU A 193 3.72 0.47 -11.95
N PHE A 194 4.71 0.69 -12.82
CA PHE A 194 4.78 0.01 -14.10
C PHE A 194 5.58 -1.28 -13.98
N ALA A 195 5.02 -2.36 -14.50
CA ALA A 195 5.78 -3.59 -14.69
C ALA A 195 6.71 -3.48 -15.93
N PRO A 196 7.69 -4.39 -16.05
CA PRO A 196 8.62 -4.39 -17.21
C PRO A 196 7.94 -4.51 -18.57
N ASP A 197 6.72 -5.07 -18.64
CA ASP A 197 5.90 -5.17 -19.84
C ASP A 197 5.21 -3.85 -20.23
N GLY A 198 5.36 -2.80 -19.43
CA GLY A 198 4.79 -1.47 -19.66
C GLY A 198 3.36 -1.29 -19.17
N LEU A 199 2.78 -2.28 -18.49
CA LEU A 199 1.44 -2.20 -17.93
C LEU A 199 1.46 -1.54 -16.55
N LEU A 200 0.44 -0.74 -16.27
CA LEU A 200 0.29 -0.02 -15.00
C LEU A 200 -0.52 -0.85 -14.01
N PHE A 201 0.06 -1.13 -12.86
CA PHE A 201 -0.61 -1.71 -11.70
C PHE A 201 -0.96 -0.62 -10.69
N ILE A 202 -2.15 -0.70 -10.10
CA ILE A 202 -2.65 0.24 -9.11
C ILE A 202 -3.33 -0.56 -8.00
N ALA A 203 -2.98 -0.29 -6.75
CA ALA A 203 -3.59 -0.91 -5.58
C ALA A 203 -4.67 -0.01 -4.97
N PHE A 204 -5.76 -0.61 -4.51
CA PHE A 204 -6.80 0.03 -3.73
C PHE A 204 -7.12 -0.82 -2.50
N GLY A 205 -7.21 -0.20 -1.34
CA GLY A 205 -7.70 -0.84 -0.13
C GLY A 205 -9.21 -1.08 -0.19
N ASP A 206 -9.75 -1.76 0.81
CA ASP A 206 -11.17 -2.14 0.89
C ASP A 206 -12.14 -0.96 1.05
N GLY A 207 -11.63 0.27 1.11
CA GLY A 207 -12.41 1.50 1.25
C GLY A 207 -12.63 1.92 2.70
N GLY A 208 -12.05 1.21 3.66
CA GLY A 208 -11.92 1.64 5.05
C GLY A 208 -12.96 1.12 6.01
N LYS A 209 -12.82 1.58 7.26
CA LYS A 209 -13.52 1.10 8.45
C LYS A 209 -13.10 -0.34 8.81
N ARG A 210 -13.56 -0.82 10.00
CA ARG A 210 -13.24 -2.17 10.45
C ARG A 210 -14.10 -3.21 9.73
N ASP A 211 -13.56 -4.40 9.55
CA ASP A 211 -14.25 -5.63 9.17
C ASP A 211 -14.76 -5.67 7.71
N ASP A 212 -14.30 -4.76 6.83
CA ASP A 212 -14.79 -4.61 5.46
C ASP A 212 -16.34 -4.62 5.41
N PRO A 213 -17.01 -3.58 5.94
CA PRO A 213 -18.45 -3.60 6.19
C PRO A 213 -19.29 -3.72 4.92
N PHE A 214 -18.71 -3.36 3.77
CA PHE A 214 -19.36 -3.47 2.47
C PHE A 214 -18.93 -4.71 1.69
N ARG A 215 -18.03 -5.54 2.25
CA ARG A 215 -17.47 -6.73 1.60
C ARG A 215 -16.78 -6.41 0.26
N PHE A 216 -16.19 -5.24 0.19
CA PHE A 216 -15.59 -4.77 -1.06
C PHE A 216 -14.39 -5.60 -1.46
N ALA A 217 -13.57 -6.08 -0.53
CA ALA A 217 -12.38 -6.87 -0.84
C ALA A 217 -12.71 -8.11 -1.69
N GLN A 218 -13.84 -8.76 -1.46
CA GLN A 218 -14.28 -9.93 -2.22
C GLN A 218 -15.26 -9.62 -3.34
N ASN A 219 -15.81 -8.41 -3.37
CA ASN A 219 -16.75 -7.99 -4.42
C ASN A 219 -16.00 -7.54 -5.68
N ARG A 220 -16.03 -8.34 -6.73
CA ARG A 220 -15.33 -8.06 -7.99
C ARG A 220 -16.07 -7.10 -8.95
N PHE A 221 -17.14 -6.45 -8.50
CA PHE A 221 -17.82 -5.36 -9.18
C PHE A 221 -17.31 -3.97 -8.80
N VAL A 222 -16.36 -3.89 -7.84
CA VAL A 222 -15.76 -2.65 -7.37
C VAL A 222 -14.24 -2.79 -7.37
N TYR A 223 -13.53 -1.66 -7.40
CA TYR A 223 -12.06 -1.66 -7.38
C TYR A 223 -11.46 -1.71 -5.97
N ASN A 224 -12.26 -1.44 -4.92
CA ASN A 224 -11.80 -1.46 -3.54
C ASN A 224 -11.36 -2.88 -3.11
N GLY A 225 -10.22 -3.01 -2.43
CA GLY A 225 -9.61 -4.27 -2.01
C GLY A 225 -8.97 -5.06 -3.15
N LYS A 226 -8.40 -4.36 -4.14
CA LYS A 226 -7.89 -4.94 -5.39
C LYS A 226 -6.54 -4.37 -5.78
N ILE A 227 -5.80 -5.16 -6.54
CA ILE A 227 -4.78 -4.66 -7.46
C ILE A 227 -5.36 -4.77 -8.87
N ILE A 228 -5.41 -3.67 -9.59
CA ILE A 228 -5.86 -3.62 -10.99
C ILE A 228 -4.67 -3.48 -11.92
N ARG A 229 -4.84 -3.91 -13.19
CA ARG A 229 -3.83 -3.79 -14.25
C ARG A 229 -4.46 -3.23 -15.51
N ILE A 230 -3.91 -2.13 -16.02
CA ILE A 230 -4.38 -1.43 -17.21
C ILE A 230 -3.23 -1.13 -18.19
N ASP A 231 -3.58 -0.94 -19.46
CA ASP A 231 -2.68 -0.48 -20.52
C ASP A 231 -2.98 0.99 -20.82
N VAL A 232 -2.04 1.88 -20.48
CA VAL A 232 -2.20 3.33 -20.64
C VAL A 232 -1.89 3.80 -22.07
N ASP A 233 -1.33 2.94 -22.90
CA ASP A 233 -0.96 3.22 -24.29
C ASP A 233 -2.09 2.91 -25.30
N THR A 234 -3.06 2.10 -24.88
CA THR A 234 -4.18 1.70 -25.71
C THR A 234 -5.53 2.13 -25.10
N ARG A 235 -6.64 1.78 -25.79
CA ARG A 235 -8.00 2.04 -25.30
C ARG A 235 -8.90 0.84 -25.56
N THR A 236 -9.84 0.59 -24.66
CA THR A 236 -10.86 -0.47 -24.82
C THR A 236 -12.26 0.13 -24.71
N GLY A 237 -13.00 0.14 -25.81
CA GLY A 237 -14.32 0.75 -25.86
C GLY A 237 -14.29 2.24 -25.52
N SER A 238 -15.11 2.67 -24.58
CA SER A 238 -15.16 4.05 -24.08
C SER A 238 -14.15 4.37 -22.99
N ARG A 239 -13.37 3.37 -22.52
CA ARG A 239 -12.35 3.58 -21.47
C ARG A 239 -11.19 4.40 -22.01
N PRO A 240 -10.62 5.32 -21.21
CA PRO A 240 -9.45 6.09 -21.62
C PRO A 240 -8.14 5.28 -21.56
N TYR A 241 -8.20 4.00 -21.25
CA TYR A 241 -7.10 3.02 -21.19
C TYR A 241 -7.53 1.69 -21.84
N GLY A 242 -6.58 0.82 -22.12
CA GLY A 242 -6.79 -0.53 -22.59
C GLY A 242 -6.88 -1.54 -21.44
N ILE A 243 -7.57 -2.65 -21.72
CA ILE A 243 -7.57 -3.83 -20.86
C ILE A 243 -6.61 -4.85 -21.47
N PRO A 244 -5.54 -5.25 -20.74
CA PRO A 244 -4.62 -6.28 -21.23
C PRO A 244 -5.35 -7.58 -21.58
N SER A 245 -5.03 -8.14 -22.75
CA SER A 245 -5.74 -9.32 -23.29
C SER A 245 -5.60 -10.58 -22.42
N ASP A 246 -4.63 -10.58 -21.54
CA ASP A 246 -4.34 -11.67 -20.61
C ASP A 246 -4.77 -11.37 -19.16
N ASN A 247 -5.56 -10.31 -18.92
CA ASN A 247 -6.13 -10.08 -17.59
C ASN A 247 -6.98 -11.27 -17.15
N PRO A 248 -6.87 -11.70 -15.87
CA PRO A 248 -7.38 -13.00 -15.42
C PRO A 248 -8.91 -13.13 -15.53
N PHE A 249 -9.63 -12.01 -15.46
CA PHE A 249 -11.10 -12.01 -15.41
C PHE A 249 -11.76 -11.43 -16.65
N LEU A 250 -11.00 -11.23 -17.74
CA LEU A 250 -11.49 -10.59 -18.97
C LEU A 250 -12.74 -11.24 -19.58
N LYS A 251 -12.87 -12.57 -19.41
CA LYS A 251 -13.97 -13.36 -19.99
C LYS A 251 -15.07 -13.70 -18.97
N GLN A 252 -14.97 -13.18 -17.75
CA GLN A 252 -15.97 -13.44 -16.71
C GLN A 252 -17.03 -12.35 -16.74
N GLU A 253 -18.29 -12.75 -16.91
CA GLU A 253 -19.42 -11.84 -16.75
C GLU A 253 -19.47 -11.35 -15.28
N ALA A 254 -19.93 -10.11 -15.13
CA ALA A 254 -20.12 -9.52 -13.81
C ALA A 254 -18.83 -9.40 -12.95
N VAL A 255 -17.68 -9.23 -13.60
CA VAL A 255 -16.38 -8.94 -12.97
C VAL A 255 -15.71 -7.79 -13.72
N LEU A 256 -15.11 -6.85 -12.99
CA LEU A 256 -14.33 -5.78 -13.60
C LEU A 256 -13.08 -6.36 -14.27
N PRO A 257 -12.91 -6.17 -15.58
CA PRO A 257 -11.82 -6.81 -16.33
C PRO A 257 -10.43 -6.24 -16.00
N GLU A 258 -10.36 -5.10 -15.34
CA GLU A 258 -9.14 -4.47 -14.84
C GLU A 258 -8.51 -5.24 -13.68
N ILE A 259 -9.29 -6.02 -12.94
CA ILE A 259 -8.82 -6.72 -11.73
C ILE A 259 -7.73 -7.71 -12.08
N TYR A 260 -6.58 -7.60 -11.38
CA TYR A 260 -5.46 -8.54 -11.46
C TYR A 260 -5.43 -9.48 -10.26
N ALA A 261 -5.66 -8.94 -9.05
CA ALA A 261 -5.74 -9.67 -7.78
C ALA A 261 -6.79 -9.01 -6.86
N TYR A 262 -7.32 -9.74 -5.87
CA TYR A 262 -8.38 -9.27 -5.00
C TYR A 262 -8.31 -9.90 -3.60
N GLY A 263 -9.17 -9.44 -2.70
CA GLY A 263 -9.19 -9.92 -1.33
C GLY A 263 -8.09 -9.32 -0.47
N LEU A 264 -7.70 -8.08 -0.76
CA LEU A 264 -6.72 -7.30 -0.02
C LEU A 264 -7.43 -6.29 0.90
N ARG A 265 -6.79 -5.94 2.01
CA ARG A 265 -7.36 -4.97 2.98
C ARG A 265 -6.89 -3.54 2.70
N ASN A 266 -5.61 -3.30 2.79
CA ASN A 266 -4.99 -2.00 2.53
C ASN A 266 -3.57 -2.20 1.98
N PRO A 267 -3.44 -2.64 0.72
CA PRO A 267 -2.16 -2.95 0.07
C PRO A 267 -1.35 -1.66 -0.12
N TRP A 268 -0.53 -1.33 0.88
CA TRP A 268 0.19 -0.06 0.94
C TRP A 268 1.48 -0.07 0.13
N GLY A 269 2.33 -1.09 0.29
CA GLY A 269 3.63 -1.16 -0.36
C GLY A 269 3.62 -2.12 -1.53
N LEU A 270 3.85 -1.63 -2.75
CA LEU A 270 4.03 -2.45 -3.96
C LEU A 270 5.43 -2.34 -4.52
N SER A 271 6.03 -3.46 -4.91
CA SER A 271 7.27 -3.46 -5.69
C SER A 271 7.37 -4.69 -6.59
N ILE A 272 8.08 -4.56 -7.71
CA ILE A 272 8.45 -5.70 -8.54
C ILE A 272 9.96 -5.84 -8.49
N ASP A 273 10.41 -6.99 -8.02
CA ASP A 273 11.83 -7.33 -8.08
C ASP A 273 12.27 -7.56 -9.52
N LYS A 274 13.14 -6.68 -10.02
CA LYS A 274 13.62 -6.72 -11.41
C LYS A 274 14.43 -7.96 -11.76
N ALA A 275 15.05 -8.59 -10.76
CA ALA A 275 15.89 -9.78 -10.97
C ALA A 275 15.06 -11.06 -11.09
N THR A 276 14.00 -11.20 -10.32
CA THR A 276 13.17 -12.40 -10.27
C THR A 276 11.82 -12.25 -10.94
N GLY A 277 11.35 -11.02 -11.15
CA GLY A 277 10.00 -10.70 -11.62
C GLY A 277 8.91 -10.89 -10.56
N LEU A 278 9.26 -11.20 -9.31
CA LEU A 278 8.30 -11.35 -8.24
C LEU A 278 7.63 -10.03 -7.89
N PHE A 279 6.32 -10.07 -7.76
CA PHE A 279 5.52 -8.91 -7.41
C PHE A 279 5.17 -8.95 -5.92
N TRP A 280 5.79 -8.08 -5.15
CA TRP A 280 5.67 -7.97 -3.70
C TRP A 280 4.59 -6.96 -3.32
N CYS A 281 3.82 -7.30 -2.31
CA CYS A 281 2.83 -6.45 -1.69
C CYS A 281 2.92 -6.55 -0.18
N ALA A 282 2.86 -5.41 0.51
CA ALA A 282 2.62 -5.37 1.94
C ALA A 282 1.18 -4.94 2.15
N ASP A 283 0.38 -5.79 2.78
CA ASP A 283 -1.03 -5.55 3.08
C ASP A 283 -1.22 -5.34 4.59
N VAL A 284 -1.76 -4.17 4.95
CA VAL A 284 -1.92 -3.76 6.35
C VAL A 284 -3.10 -4.49 6.98
N GLY A 285 -2.82 -5.26 8.02
CA GLY A 285 -3.81 -6.01 8.77
C GLY A 285 -4.70 -5.16 9.71
N GLN A 286 -5.61 -5.80 10.43
CA GLN A 286 -6.56 -5.06 11.26
C GLN A 286 -6.32 -5.23 12.76
N ASP A 287 -6.23 -6.47 13.26
CA ASP A 287 -6.29 -6.77 14.68
C ASP A 287 -5.08 -7.55 15.19
N ILE A 288 -4.50 -8.42 14.35
CA ILE A 288 -3.49 -9.38 14.81
C ILE A 288 -2.30 -9.47 13.88
N TRP A 289 -2.51 -9.45 12.55
CA TRP A 289 -1.49 -9.82 11.59
C TRP A 289 -1.23 -8.74 10.55
N GLU A 290 0.06 -8.44 10.35
CA GLU A 290 0.59 -7.70 9.20
C GLU A 290 1.21 -8.70 8.23
N GLU A 291 1.08 -8.49 6.90
CA GLU A 291 1.46 -9.52 5.93
C GLU A 291 2.25 -9.01 4.73
N ILE A 292 3.08 -9.88 4.19
CA ILE A 292 3.81 -9.70 2.94
C ILE A 292 3.37 -10.79 1.98
N ASP A 293 2.86 -10.37 0.83
CA ASP A 293 2.35 -11.24 -0.22
C ASP A 293 3.21 -11.23 -1.47
N LEU A 294 3.23 -12.35 -2.19
CA LEU A 294 3.63 -12.37 -3.59
C LEU A 294 2.37 -12.39 -4.47
N ILE A 295 2.17 -11.30 -5.20
CA ILE A 295 0.96 -11.10 -5.99
C ILE A 295 0.95 -11.97 -7.23
N GLN A 296 -0.07 -12.81 -7.32
CA GLN A 296 -0.31 -13.73 -8.43
C GLN A 296 -1.52 -13.28 -9.26
N LYS A 297 -1.43 -13.51 -10.55
CA LYS A 297 -2.50 -13.24 -11.50
C LYS A 297 -3.76 -14.03 -11.16
N GLY A 298 -4.87 -13.34 -10.87
CA GLY A 298 -6.14 -13.94 -10.46
C GLY A 298 -6.20 -14.34 -8.98
N GLY A 299 -5.17 -14.02 -8.20
CA GLY A 299 -5.06 -14.39 -6.80
C GLY A 299 -6.13 -13.76 -5.91
N ASN A 300 -6.58 -14.52 -4.90
CA ASN A 300 -7.44 -14.07 -3.81
C ASN A 300 -6.68 -14.19 -2.49
N TYR A 301 -6.47 -13.07 -1.80
CA TYR A 301 -5.69 -12.98 -0.56
C TYR A 301 -6.54 -13.10 0.71
N GLY A 302 -7.85 -13.28 0.56
CA GLY A 302 -8.73 -13.79 1.61
C GLY A 302 -9.42 -12.74 2.47
N TRP A 303 -9.01 -11.49 2.48
CA TRP A 303 -9.68 -10.45 3.25
C TRP A 303 -11.16 -10.27 2.79
N SER A 304 -12.19 -10.24 3.64
CA SER A 304 -12.11 -10.28 5.11
C SER A 304 -12.62 -11.62 5.69
N TRP A 305 -12.35 -12.75 5.02
CA TRP A 305 -12.48 -14.08 5.66
C TRP A 305 -11.20 -14.51 6.36
N ARG A 306 -10.08 -13.90 5.96
CA ARG A 306 -8.75 -14.11 6.55
C ARG A 306 -8.10 -12.78 6.92
N GLU A 307 -7.24 -12.83 7.92
CA GLU A 307 -6.25 -11.83 8.27
C GLU A 307 -4.92 -12.57 8.38
N GLY A 308 -3.98 -12.26 7.50
CA GLY A 308 -2.85 -13.13 7.28
C GLY A 308 -3.27 -14.53 6.81
N ALA A 309 -2.53 -15.55 7.22
CA ALA A 309 -2.86 -16.95 6.96
C ALA A 309 -3.97 -17.51 7.87
N GLN A 310 -4.58 -16.68 8.76
CA GLN A 310 -5.50 -17.14 9.77
C GLN A 310 -6.96 -16.76 9.43
N PRO A 311 -7.96 -17.54 9.90
CA PRO A 311 -9.36 -17.12 9.82
C PRO A 311 -9.58 -15.80 10.56
N PHE A 312 -10.28 -14.86 9.93
CA PHE A 312 -10.69 -13.63 10.60
C PHE A 312 -11.93 -13.90 11.46
N VAL A 313 -11.69 -14.04 12.76
CA VAL A 313 -12.68 -14.59 13.71
C VAL A 313 -13.92 -13.73 13.95
N ILE A 314 -13.87 -12.44 13.62
CA ILE A 314 -15.01 -11.52 13.75
C ILE A 314 -16.06 -11.81 12.68
N ARG A 315 -15.64 -12.37 11.55
CA ARG A 315 -16.53 -12.68 10.46
C ARG A 315 -17.34 -13.95 10.75
N GLN A 316 -18.65 -13.82 10.85
CA GLN A 316 -19.54 -14.93 11.18
C GLN A 316 -20.03 -15.72 9.97
N ASP A 317 -20.03 -15.12 8.76
CA ASP A 317 -20.38 -15.82 7.54
C ASP A 317 -19.18 -16.63 7.01
N PRO A 318 -19.38 -17.92 6.69
CA PRO A 318 -18.29 -18.75 6.17
C PRO A 318 -17.86 -18.28 4.78
N ALA A 319 -16.58 -18.51 4.47
CA ALA A 319 -16.11 -18.37 3.08
C ALA A 319 -16.86 -19.39 2.19
N PRO A 320 -17.05 -19.08 0.88
CA PRO A 320 -17.54 -20.06 -0.08
C PRO A 320 -16.71 -21.36 -0.02
N ALA A 321 -17.36 -22.52 -0.09
CA ALA A 321 -16.70 -23.81 0.08
C ALA A 321 -15.60 -24.09 -0.98
N ASP A 322 -15.70 -23.45 -2.12
CA ASP A 322 -14.74 -23.53 -3.23
C ASP A 322 -13.72 -22.37 -3.24
N ALA A 323 -13.77 -21.47 -2.27
CA ALA A 323 -12.83 -20.36 -2.17
C ALA A 323 -11.40 -20.87 -1.97
N LYS A 324 -10.50 -20.38 -2.82
CA LYS A 324 -9.06 -20.64 -2.70
C LYS A 324 -8.38 -19.33 -2.33
N PHE A 325 -7.69 -19.34 -1.21
CA PHE A 325 -6.92 -18.21 -0.74
C PHE A 325 -5.43 -18.48 -0.92
N ILE A 326 -4.68 -17.42 -1.21
CA ILE A 326 -3.22 -17.43 -1.22
C ILE A 326 -2.78 -16.92 0.15
N ASP A 327 -1.99 -17.71 0.85
CA ASP A 327 -1.43 -17.32 2.13
C ASP A 327 -0.23 -16.37 1.90
N PRO A 328 0.01 -15.41 2.82
CA PRO A 328 1.20 -14.56 2.76
C PRO A 328 2.48 -15.39 2.87
N ILE A 329 3.55 -14.92 2.25
CA ILE A 329 4.87 -15.55 2.38
C ILE A 329 5.52 -15.26 3.73
N HIS A 330 5.11 -14.15 4.37
CA HIS A 330 5.53 -13.76 5.71
C HIS A 330 4.43 -12.95 6.39
N GLN A 331 4.29 -13.16 7.68
CA GLN A 331 3.41 -12.36 8.53
C GLN A 331 4.04 -12.15 9.90
N TYR A 332 3.70 -11.06 10.56
CA TYR A 332 4.07 -10.80 11.95
C TYR A 332 2.86 -10.29 12.74
N ASP A 333 2.83 -10.64 14.03
CA ASP A 333 1.74 -10.23 14.90
C ASP A 333 1.92 -8.81 15.47
N HIS A 334 0.86 -8.25 16.02
CA HIS A 334 0.84 -6.91 16.58
C HIS A 334 1.72 -6.69 17.83
N SER A 335 2.41 -7.72 18.35
CA SER A 335 3.49 -7.53 19.32
C SER A 335 4.78 -7.03 18.67
N GLN A 336 4.91 -7.21 17.35
CA GLN A 336 6.10 -6.81 16.60
C GLN A 336 5.91 -5.48 15.85
N GLY A 337 4.69 -5.19 15.37
CA GLY A 337 4.32 -3.97 14.63
C GLY A 337 2.81 -3.90 14.45
N LEU A 338 2.30 -2.75 14.00
CA LEU A 338 0.85 -2.49 13.91
C LEU A 338 0.41 -1.96 12.55
N SER A 339 1.36 -1.71 11.65
CA SER A 339 1.05 -1.15 10.31
C SER A 339 2.25 -1.30 9.39
N ILE A 340 2.26 -2.37 8.61
CA ILE A 340 3.34 -2.63 7.66
C ILE A 340 3.37 -1.56 6.56
N THR A 341 4.57 -1.08 6.26
CA THR A 341 4.79 -0.12 5.17
C THR A 341 5.11 -0.81 3.84
N GLY A 342 5.71 -2.00 3.91
CA GLY A 342 6.28 -2.65 2.73
C GLY A 342 7.61 -2.05 2.31
N GLY A 343 8.08 -2.40 1.12
CA GLY A 343 9.35 -1.96 0.60
C GLY A 343 9.73 -2.62 -0.73
N PHE A 344 10.99 -3.02 -0.89
CA PHE A 344 11.51 -3.56 -2.15
C PHE A 344 12.70 -4.50 -1.93
N VAL A 345 13.01 -5.34 -2.93
CA VAL A 345 14.21 -6.19 -2.92
C VAL A 345 15.42 -5.37 -3.35
N TYR A 346 16.38 -5.24 -2.46
CA TYR A 346 17.57 -4.43 -2.68
C TYR A 346 18.61 -5.14 -3.57
N HIS A 347 19.09 -4.44 -4.60
CA HIS A 347 20.12 -4.91 -5.54
C HIS A 347 21.29 -3.90 -5.69
N GLY A 348 21.36 -2.89 -4.83
CA GLY A 348 22.45 -1.92 -4.85
C GLY A 348 23.80 -2.51 -4.41
N LYS A 349 24.81 -1.66 -4.33
CA LYS A 349 26.21 -2.07 -4.08
C LYS A 349 26.76 -1.61 -2.73
N ALA A 350 26.16 -0.57 -2.14
CA ALA A 350 26.71 0.02 -0.92
C ALA A 350 26.54 -0.89 0.30
N LEU A 351 25.56 -1.80 0.29
CA LEU A 351 25.22 -2.68 1.40
C LEU A 351 25.14 -4.15 0.92
N PRO A 352 26.29 -4.78 0.61
CA PRO A 352 26.33 -6.10 0.00
C PRO A 352 25.64 -7.19 0.82
N ASP A 353 25.62 -7.08 2.16
CA ASP A 353 24.95 -8.03 3.06
C ASP A 353 23.41 -7.97 2.97
N LEU A 354 22.86 -6.92 2.37
CA LEU A 354 21.44 -6.75 2.13
C LEU A 354 21.01 -7.10 0.69
N ALA A 355 21.97 -7.36 -0.20
CA ALA A 355 21.68 -7.67 -1.59
C ALA A 355 20.77 -8.91 -1.72
N GLY A 356 19.69 -8.79 -2.50
CA GLY A 356 18.68 -9.84 -2.69
C GLY A 356 17.65 -9.94 -1.56
N LYS A 357 17.73 -9.14 -0.52
CA LYS A 357 16.75 -9.15 0.58
C LYS A 357 15.67 -8.09 0.38
N TYR A 358 14.44 -8.41 0.77
CA TYR A 358 13.32 -7.46 0.80
C TYR A 358 13.43 -6.58 2.04
N LEU A 359 13.69 -5.29 1.82
CA LEU A 359 13.77 -4.28 2.89
C LEU A 359 12.38 -3.72 3.14
N TYR A 360 11.92 -3.74 4.39
CA TYR A 360 10.59 -3.24 4.75
C TYR A 360 10.55 -2.74 6.19
N GLY A 361 9.47 -2.11 6.58
CA GLY A 361 9.30 -1.62 7.95
C GLY A 361 7.85 -1.48 8.38
N ASP A 362 7.69 -1.02 9.63
CA ASP A 362 6.40 -0.77 10.27
C ASP A 362 6.26 0.71 10.62
N PHE A 363 5.16 1.31 10.18
CA PHE A 363 4.86 2.73 10.39
C PHE A 363 4.65 3.08 11.87
N ALA A 364 4.03 2.20 12.63
CA ALA A 364 3.60 2.52 13.98
C ALA A 364 4.76 2.54 14.98
N ASN A 365 5.70 1.60 14.85
CA ASN A 365 6.78 1.44 15.82
C ASN A 365 8.19 1.73 15.26
N GLY A 366 8.29 2.01 13.95
CA GLY A 366 9.55 2.36 13.30
C GLY A 366 10.58 1.23 13.25
N ARG A 367 10.14 -0.02 13.27
CA ARG A 367 11.01 -1.17 13.00
C ARG A 367 11.31 -1.29 11.53
N ILE A 368 12.51 -1.77 11.22
CA ILE A 368 12.97 -2.05 9.86
C ILE A 368 13.58 -3.43 9.84
N TRP A 369 13.24 -4.22 8.82
CA TRP A 369 13.71 -5.58 8.62
C TRP A 369 14.27 -5.78 7.21
N ALA A 370 15.08 -6.84 7.08
CA ALA A 370 15.49 -7.44 5.81
C ALA A 370 15.01 -8.89 5.79
N LEU A 371 14.09 -9.19 4.90
CA LEU A 371 13.56 -10.54 4.67
C LEU A 371 14.36 -11.21 3.55
N ASN A 372 14.92 -12.37 3.84
CA ASN A 372 15.59 -13.23 2.88
C ASN A 372 14.61 -14.29 2.38
N TYR A 373 14.28 -14.26 1.10
CA TYR A 373 13.35 -15.19 0.47
C TYR A 373 14.04 -16.01 -0.59
N ASP A 374 14.07 -17.33 -0.38
CA ASP A 374 14.56 -18.30 -1.38
C ASP A 374 13.48 -18.48 -2.45
N HIS A 375 13.66 -17.81 -3.57
CA HIS A 375 12.74 -17.90 -4.70
C HIS A 375 12.61 -19.32 -5.26
N ALA A 376 13.69 -20.10 -5.30
CA ALA A 376 13.67 -21.45 -5.86
C ALA A 376 12.95 -22.44 -4.94
N ALA A 377 13.12 -22.26 -3.63
CA ALA A 377 12.45 -23.08 -2.61
C ALA A 377 11.05 -22.56 -2.24
N GLY A 378 10.69 -21.33 -2.66
CA GLY A 378 9.40 -20.70 -2.35
C GLY A 378 9.20 -20.43 -0.86
N LYS A 379 10.25 -20.08 -0.11
CA LYS A 379 10.17 -19.92 1.34
C LYS A 379 11.06 -18.81 1.88
N VAL A 380 10.66 -18.26 3.01
CA VAL A 380 11.48 -17.36 3.81
C VAL A 380 12.62 -18.17 4.47
N VAL A 381 13.85 -17.68 4.33
CA VAL A 381 15.04 -18.25 4.96
C VAL A 381 15.28 -17.60 6.33
N ASP A 382 15.25 -16.29 6.37
CA ASP A 382 15.38 -15.51 7.59
C ASP A 382 14.68 -14.13 7.46
N ASN A 383 14.44 -13.49 8.61
CA ASN A 383 13.94 -12.13 8.70
C ASN A 383 14.71 -11.38 9.78
N THR A 384 15.69 -10.58 9.37
CA THR A 384 16.61 -9.91 10.27
C THR A 384 16.13 -8.49 10.57
N GLN A 385 15.97 -8.15 11.86
CA GLN A 385 15.72 -6.77 12.25
C GLN A 385 16.99 -5.93 12.08
N LEU A 386 16.91 -4.89 11.23
CA LEU A 386 18.03 -3.98 10.95
C LEU A 386 18.07 -2.78 11.89
N PHE A 387 16.89 -2.27 12.26
CA PHE A 387 16.76 -1.05 13.02
C PHE A 387 15.47 -1.03 13.85
N GLN A 388 15.54 -0.30 14.96
CA GLN A 388 14.39 0.04 15.79
C GLN A 388 14.44 1.53 16.09
N ALA A 389 13.39 2.26 15.73
CA ALA A 389 13.30 3.68 16.05
C ALA A 389 13.32 3.90 17.56
N PRO A 390 14.11 4.85 18.07
CA PRO A 390 13.98 5.30 19.44
C PRO A 390 12.57 5.79 19.73
N LEU A 391 12.13 5.66 20.96
CA LEU A 391 10.86 6.23 21.41
C LEU A 391 11.08 7.64 21.95
N ASP A 392 10.13 8.53 21.66
CA ASP A 392 10.09 9.88 22.25
C ASP A 392 9.58 9.83 23.72
N ALA A 393 9.51 10.99 24.37
CA ALA A 393 9.02 11.12 25.75
C ALA A 393 7.54 10.68 25.94
N LYS A 394 6.77 10.50 24.87
CA LYS A 394 5.39 10.02 24.86
C LYS A 394 5.29 8.53 24.52
N GLY A 395 6.42 7.86 24.34
CA GLY A 395 6.46 6.46 23.93
C GLY A 395 6.14 6.22 22.46
N GLN A 396 6.21 7.25 21.60
CA GLN A 396 6.00 7.12 20.17
C GLN A 396 7.34 6.96 19.44
N ALA A 397 7.33 6.17 18.36
CA ALA A 397 8.51 6.03 17.51
C ALA A 397 8.93 7.37 16.89
N THR A 398 10.22 7.68 16.96
CA THR A 398 10.78 8.93 16.40
C THR A 398 10.83 8.93 14.88
N PHE A 399 10.79 7.76 14.24
CA PHE A 399 10.63 7.56 12.81
C PHE A 399 9.36 6.77 12.53
N LYS A 400 8.61 7.19 11.50
CA LYS A 400 7.40 6.53 11.02
C LYS A 400 7.55 6.28 9.52
N PRO A 401 8.10 5.11 9.12
CA PRO A 401 8.37 4.81 7.71
C PRO A 401 7.09 4.87 6.87
N THR A 402 7.09 5.69 5.82
CA THR A 402 5.99 5.75 4.83
C THR A 402 6.31 4.99 3.56
N ALA A 403 7.59 4.89 3.21
CA ALA A 403 8.08 4.11 2.09
C ALA A 403 9.55 3.75 2.24
N PHE A 404 9.94 2.65 1.60
CA PHE A 404 11.31 2.25 1.33
C PHE A 404 11.49 2.22 -0.18
N VAL A 405 12.45 2.97 -0.69
CA VAL A 405 12.66 3.14 -2.13
C VAL A 405 14.14 3.19 -2.47
N GLU A 406 14.46 3.02 -3.75
CA GLU A 406 15.79 3.24 -4.30
C GLU A 406 15.98 4.71 -4.66
N ASP A 407 17.12 5.29 -4.29
CA ASP A 407 17.52 6.59 -4.85
C ASP A 407 18.02 6.46 -6.31
N ALA A 408 18.44 7.57 -6.90
CA ALA A 408 18.94 7.59 -8.28
C ALA A 408 20.19 6.73 -8.51
N GLN A 409 20.88 6.30 -7.45
CA GLN A 409 22.04 5.42 -7.49
C GLN A 409 21.67 3.95 -7.23
N GLY A 410 20.40 3.65 -6.95
CA GLY A 410 19.92 2.31 -6.59
C GLY A 410 20.16 1.96 -5.12
N GLU A 411 20.46 2.96 -4.28
CA GLU A 411 20.72 2.74 -2.86
C GLU A 411 19.47 2.99 -2.02
N PRO A 412 19.29 2.26 -0.89
CA PRO A 412 18.04 2.28 -0.15
C PRO A 412 17.90 3.56 0.67
N VAL A 413 16.74 4.16 0.57
CA VAL A 413 16.30 5.26 1.43
C VAL A 413 14.93 4.96 2.03
N MET A 414 14.72 5.42 3.25
CA MET A 414 13.44 5.39 3.95
C MET A 414 12.87 6.81 4.01
N LEU A 415 11.61 6.94 3.65
CA LEU A 415 10.85 8.17 3.86
C LEU A 415 10.15 8.11 5.21
N ASP A 416 10.26 9.18 5.97
CA ASP A 416 9.69 9.30 7.31
C ASP A 416 8.55 10.31 7.32
N TRP A 417 7.38 9.88 7.77
CA TRP A 417 6.19 10.73 7.94
C TRP A 417 6.46 12.05 8.65
N ASN A 418 7.40 12.06 9.60
CA ASN A 418 7.76 13.24 10.36
C ASN A 418 8.57 14.26 9.54
N GLY A 419 8.80 14.01 8.25
CA GLY A 419 9.37 14.97 7.31
C GLY A 419 10.88 14.84 7.14
N SER A 420 11.39 13.61 7.09
CA SER A 420 12.79 13.35 6.75
C SER A 420 12.96 12.23 5.72
N ILE A 421 14.13 12.21 5.08
CA ILE A 421 14.60 11.09 4.25
C ILE A 421 15.83 10.52 4.94
N GLN A 422 15.84 9.22 5.15
CA GLN A 422 16.94 8.53 5.82
C GLN A 422 17.61 7.56 4.85
N ARG A 423 18.92 7.69 4.68
CA ARG A 423 19.75 6.78 3.88
C ARG A 423 20.27 5.66 4.76
N PHE A 424 20.25 4.45 4.26
CA PHE A 424 20.92 3.32 4.88
C PHE A 424 22.43 3.39 4.60
N THR A 425 23.23 3.20 5.63
CA THR A 425 24.71 3.15 5.53
C THR A 425 25.25 2.05 6.42
N SER A 426 26.40 1.48 6.09
CA SER A 426 27.16 0.67 7.04
C SER A 426 27.65 1.53 8.22
N LYS A 427 27.76 0.91 9.40
CA LYS A 427 28.37 1.54 10.59
C LYS A 427 29.85 1.78 10.40
#